data_8ef4c17b3dccf0221deb59b74d4b2ea7
#
_entry.id   8ef4c17b3dccf0221deb59b74d4b2ea7
#
_cell.length_a   1.000
_cell.length_b   1.000
_cell.length_c   1.000
_cell.angle_alpha   90.00
_cell.angle_beta   90.00
_cell.angle_gamma   90.00
#
_symmetry.space_group_name_H-M   'P 1'
#
loop_
_entity.id
_entity.type
_entity.pdbx_description
1 polymer ?
#
loop_
_entity_poly.entity_id
_entity_poly.type
_entity_poly.pdbx_seq_one_letter_code
_entity_poly.pdbx_strand_id
1 'polypeptide(L)'
;MKKFVQDLTVTSVEMLSPKHVLLKLMADKPLPEITPGQFVEVQVDHSPSTYLRRPISINFVDDQKNELWLLIAMVGNGTRQLGKLKPGSQLNCLYPLGNGFTLPADSNEKMLLVGGGVGIAPLLHLGYVVKKRGGTPTFLLGARTREDLLELDQFNQLGRVFITTEDASLGEKGFVTNHSVLQKEKFSRIATCGPKPMMMSVARYAKANDITCEVSLENKMACGLGACLCCVEKTNEGNRCVCTDGPVLNINQLLWQI
;
A
#
# COMPACT_ATOMS: atom_id res chain seq x y z
N MET A 1 -10.11 -1.24 -17.17
CA MET A 1 -10.62 -2.08 -16.06
C MET A 1 -12.00 -1.62 -15.66
N LYS A 2 -12.93 -2.55 -15.35
CA LYS A 2 -14.27 -2.22 -14.86
C LYS A 2 -14.19 -1.80 -13.39
N LYS A 3 -14.89 -0.71 -13.03
CA LYS A 3 -14.98 -0.16 -11.67
C LYS A 3 -16.37 -0.44 -11.11
N PHE A 4 -16.45 -0.65 -9.81
CA PHE A 4 -17.70 -0.98 -9.13
C PHE A 4 -17.95 -0.01 -7.98
N VAL A 5 -19.22 0.33 -7.78
CA VAL A 5 -19.69 1.00 -6.56
C VAL A 5 -20.58 -0.02 -5.85
N GLN A 6 -20.17 -0.44 -4.65
CA GLN A 6 -20.88 -1.48 -3.90
C GLN A 6 -20.78 -1.19 -2.40
N ASP A 7 -21.80 -1.63 -1.68
CA ASP A 7 -21.75 -1.69 -0.23
C ASP A 7 -21.14 -3.04 0.16
N LEU A 8 -20.05 -2.97 0.91
CA LEU A 8 -19.36 -4.14 1.45
C LEU A 8 -19.66 -4.26 2.94
N THR A 9 -19.90 -5.49 3.40
CA THR A 9 -20.19 -5.76 4.80
C THR A 9 -18.90 -5.85 5.61
N VAL A 10 -18.76 -5.03 6.64
CA VAL A 10 -17.64 -5.12 7.60
C VAL A 10 -17.77 -6.43 8.36
N THR A 11 -16.82 -7.35 8.20
CA THR A 11 -16.77 -8.64 8.92
C THR A 11 -15.89 -8.55 10.17
N SER A 12 -14.87 -7.69 10.14
CA SER A 12 -13.96 -7.49 11.27
C SER A 12 -13.45 -6.05 11.35
N VAL A 13 -13.26 -5.58 12.58
CA VAL A 13 -12.62 -4.30 12.91
C VAL A 13 -11.56 -4.60 13.97
N GLU A 14 -10.30 -4.49 13.60
CA GLU A 14 -9.16 -4.81 14.48
C GLU A 14 -8.28 -3.58 14.68
N MET A 15 -8.17 -3.13 15.93
CA MET A 15 -7.27 -2.04 16.30
C MET A 15 -5.86 -2.58 16.44
N LEU A 16 -5.01 -2.32 15.44
CA LEU A 16 -3.60 -2.74 15.47
C LEU A 16 -2.73 -1.82 16.33
N SER A 17 -3.15 -0.57 16.48
CA SER A 17 -2.53 0.42 17.38
C SER A 17 -3.54 1.53 17.67
N PRO A 18 -3.26 2.47 18.61
CA PRO A 18 -4.14 3.61 18.84
C PRO A 18 -4.41 4.48 17.60
N LYS A 19 -3.60 4.32 16.53
CA LYS A 19 -3.69 5.13 15.30
C LYS A 19 -4.02 4.32 14.06
N HIS A 20 -4.08 3.00 14.15
CA HIS A 20 -4.26 2.14 12.98
C HIS A 20 -5.36 1.10 13.21
N VAL A 21 -6.25 0.98 12.25
CA VAL A 21 -7.31 -0.03 12.24
C VAL A 21 -7.25 -0.86 10.96
N LEU A 22 -7.43 -2.15 11.09
CA LEU A 22 -7.62 -3.08 9.98
C LEU A 22 -9.12 -3.40 9.88
N LEU A 23 -9.71 -3.08 8.73
CA LEU A 23 -11.08 -3.46 8.39
C LEU A 23 -11.04 -4.64 7.41
N LYS A 24 -11.86 -5.67 7.67
CA LYS A 24 -12.13 -6.74 6.71
C LYS A 24 -13.55 -6.57 6.19
N LEU A 25 -13.70 -6.58 4.88
CA LEU A 25 -14.94 -6.26 4.18
C LEU A 25 -15.30 -7.41 3.26
N MET A 26 -16.48 -7.98 3.41
CA MET A 26 -16.98 -9.05 2.57
C MET A 26 -17.91 -8.49 1.48
N ALA A 27 -17.75 -8.97 0.27
CA ALA A 27 -18.63 -8.66 -0.85
C ALA A 27 -19.69 -9.75 -1.01
N ASP A 28 -20.94 -9.36 -1.36
CA ASP A 28 -22.03 -10.31 -1.66
C ASP A 28 -21.81 -11.06 -2.97
N LYS A 29 -21.10 -10.43 -3.92
CA LYS A 29 -20.72 -11.02 -5.21
C LYS A 29 -19.22 -11.25 -5.24
N PRO A 30 -18.72 -12.18 -6.08
CA PRO A 30 -17.28 -12.37 -6.23
C PRO A 30 -16.56 -11.04 -6.48
N LEU A 31 -15.49 -10.80 -5.71
CA LEU A 31 -14.64 -9.65 -5.92
C LEU A 31 -14.07 -9.66 -7.35
N PRO A 32 -13.94 -8.51 -8.01
CA PRO A 32 -13.24 -8.43 -9.29
C PRO A 32 -11.76 -8.77 -9.12
N GLU A 33 -11.07 -9.04 -10.22
CA GLU A 33 -9.63 -9.14 -10.19
C GLU A 33 -9.02 -7.83 -9.69
N ILE A 34 -8.18 -7.92 -8.66
CA ILE A 34 -7.51 -6.79 -8.01
C ILE A 34 -6.00 -6.97 -8.14
N THR A 35 -5.35 -6.02 -8.79
CA THR A 35 -3.89 -5.99 -8.89
C THR A 35 -3.29 -5.35 -7.64
N PRO A 36 -2.25 -5.95 -7.01
CA PRO A 36 -1.59 -5.36 -5.85
C PRO A 36 -1.11 -3.93 -6.12
N GLY A 37 -1.38 -3.02 -5.19
CA GLY A 37 -1.10 -1.59 -5.34
C GLY A 37 -2.31 -0.75 -5.73
N GLN A 38 -3.42 -1.37 -6.14
CA GLN A 38 -4.69 -0.68 -6.34
C GLN A 38 -5.30 -0.24 -5.00
N PHE A 39 -6.27 0.67 -5.09
CA PHE A 39 -6.92 1.27 -3.93
C PHE A 39 -8.45 1.31 -4.09
N VAL A 40 -9.13 1.69 -3.03
CA VAL A 40 -10.56 1.91 -2.93
C VAL A 40 -10.85 3.32 -2.45
N GLU A 41 -11.87 3.96 -2.99
CA GLU A 41 -12.45 5.19 -2.47
C GLU A 41 -13.65 4.84 -1.57
N VAL A 42 -13.50 4.96 -0.26
CA VAL A 42 -14.54 4.63 0.72
C VAL A 42 -15.37 5.87 1.07
N GLN A 43 -16.67 5.72 1.12
CA GLN A 43 -17.59 6.74 1.63
C GLN A 43 -17.54 6.72 3.16
N VAL A 44 -17.57 7.90 3.76
CA VAL A 44 -17.55 8.04 5.22
C VAL A 44 -18.88 8.58 5.68
N ASP A 45 -19.72 7.69 6.19
CA ASP A 45 -21.03 8.06 6.74
C ASP A 45 -20.88 8.63 8.17
N HIS A 46 -21.91 9.34 8.61
CA HIS A 46 -21.96 9.96 9.95
C HIS A 46 -20.78 10.87 10.28
N SER A 47 -20.20 11.51 9.25
CA SER A 47 -19.11 12.49 9.39
C SER A 47 -19.46 13.79 8.63
N PRO A 48 -20.22 14.71 9.26
CA PRO A 48 -20.71 15.92 8.59
C PRO A 48 -19.62 16.83 8.01
N SER A 49 -18.38 16.70 8.49
CA SER A 49 -17.21 17.43 7.96
C SER A 49 -16.43 16.67 6.88
N THR A 50 -16.91 15.47 6.46
CA THR A 50 -16.21 14.60 5.50
C THR A 50 -17.06 14.43 4.25
N TYR A 51 -16.94 15.35 3.31
CA TYR A 51 -17.77 15.37 2.08
C TYR A 51 -17.22 14.42 0.99
N LEU A 52 -15.92 14.20 0.94
CA LEU A 52 -15.28 13.37 -0.08
C LEU A 52 -15.03 11.98 0.46
N ARG A 53 -15.01 11.01 -0.45
CA ARG A 53 -14.51 9.65 -0.17
C ARG A 53 -13.05 9.70 0.30
N ARG A 54 -12.59 8.62 0.90
CA ARG A 54 -11.19 8.48 1.32
C ARG A 54 -10.51 7.39 0.51
N PRO A 55 -9.40 7.73 -0.19
CA PRO A 55 -8.58 6.74 -0.87
C PRO A 55 -7.84 5.91 0.18
N ILE A 56 -8.02 4.60 0.12
CA ILE A 56 -7.36 3.63 1.00
C ILE A 56 -6.77 2.53 0.12
N SER A 57 -5.48 2.29 0.27
CA SER A 57 -4.81 1.17 -0.41
C SER A 57 -5.44 -0.15 -0.02
N ILE A 58 -5.64 -1.04 -1.01
CA ILE A 58 -6.06 -2.41 -0.74
C ILE A 58 -4.88 -3.13 -0.08
N ASN A 59 -5.08 -3.55 1.17
CA ASN A 59 -4.07 -4.22 1.98
C ASN A 59 -3.95 -5.70 1.61
N PHE A 60 -5.10 -6.37 1.48
CA PHE A 60 -5.15 -7.79 1.12
C PHE A 60 -6.47 -8.15 0.46
N VAL A 61 -6.44 -9.21 -0.34
CA VAL A 61 -7.65 -9.84 -0.91
C VAL A 61 -7.62 -11.32 -0.52
N ASP A 62 -8.61 -11.74 0.25
CA ASP A 62 -8.84 -13.15 0.59
C ASP A 62 -9.87 -13.74 -0.38
N ASP A 63 -9.37 -14.39 -1.43
CA ASP A 63 -10.22 -15.01 -2.46
C ASP A 63 -11.15 -16.09 -1.90
N GLN A 64 -10.73 -16.78 -0.82
CA GLN A 64 -11.49 -17.89 -0.22
C GLN A 64 -12.71 -17.37 0.56
N LYS A 65 -12.53 -16.24 1.25
CA LYS A 65 -13.57 -15.61 2.04
C LYS A 65 -14.33 -14.52 1.29
N ASN A 66 -13.89 -14.21 0.08
CA ASN A 66 -14.41 -13.08 -0.70
C ASN A 66 -14.30 -11.74 0.07
N GLU A 67 -13.17 -11.55 0.75
CA GLU A 67 -12.90 -10.39 1.61
C GLU A 67 -11.85 -9.46 1.02
N LEU A 68 -12.09 -8.18 1.18
CA LEU A 68 -11.17 -7.06 0.93
C LEU A 68 -10.70 -6.48 2.26
N TRP A 69 -9.39 -6.38 2.48
CA TRP A 69 -8.85 -5.82 3.72
C TRP A 69 -8.30 -4.41 3.49
N LEU A 70 -8.57 -3.53 4.44
CA LEU A 70 -8.15 -2.14 4.42
C LEU A 70 -7.40 -1.79 5.71
N LEU A 71 -6.11 -1.51 5.60
CA LEU A 71 -5.32 -0.98 6.70
C LEU A 71 -5.38 0.55 6.67
N ILE A 72 -5.92 1.17 7.71
CA ILE A 72 -6.26 2.58 7.76
C ILE A 72 -5.51 3.29 8.88
N ALA A 73 -4.75 4.34 8.54
CA ALA A 73 -4.22 5.28 9.53
C ALA A 73 -5.31 6.32 9.89
N MET A 74 -5.65 6.41 11.16
CA MET A 74 -6.71 7.29 11.70
C MET A 74 -6.20 8.71 11.93
N VAL A 75 -5.77 9.39 10.88
CA VAL A 75 -5.13 10.72 10.94
C VAL A 75 -6.11 11.89 10.88
N GLY A 76 -7.29 11.70 10.30
CA GLY A 76 -8.30 12.75 10.11
C GLY A 76 -9.68 12.33 10.61
N ASN A 77 -10.67 13.26 10.56
CA ASN A 77 -12.03 12.99 11.03
C ASN A 77 -12.66 11.81 10.30
N GLY A 78 -12.54 11.74 8.98
CA GLY A 78 -13.08 10.63 8.17
C GLY A 78 -12.47 9.29 8.55
N THR A 79 -11.14 9.19 8.61
CA THR A 79 -10.48 7.92 8.95
C THR A 79 -10.70 7.51 10.40
N ARG A 80 -10.82 8.47 11.33
CA ARG A 80 -11.26 8.17 12.71
C ARG A 80 -12.71 7.66 12.78
N GLN A 81 -13.58 8.13 11.89
CA GLN A 81 -14.96 7.62 11.81
C GLN A 81 -14.99 6.18 11.26
N LEU A 82 -14.16 5.86 10.27
CA LEU A 82 -14.00 4.49 9.78
C LEU A 82 -13.56 3.53 10.89
N GLY A 83 -12.68 3.97 11.79
CA GLY A 83 -12.24 3.19 12.96
C GLY A 83 -13.33 2.90 14.00
N LYS A 84 -14.51 3.54 13.91
CA LYS A 84 -15.66 3.31 14.80
C LYS A 84 -16.68 2.33 14.24
N LEU A 85 -16.48 1.86 13.01
CA LEU A 85 -17.34 0.85 12.39
C LEU A 85 -17.38 -0.42 13.26
N LYS A 86 -18.42 -1.20 13.08
CA LYS A 86 -18.63 -2.46 13.79
C LYS A 86 -18.88 -3.58 12.79
N PRO A 87 -18.58 -4.83 13.13
CA PRO A 87 -19.02 -5.96 12.33
C PRO A 87 -20.54 -5.85 12.04
N GLY A 88 -20.92 -6.11 10.77
CA GLY A 88 -22.28 -5.91 10.25
C GLY A 88 -22.55 -4.51 9.67
N SER A 89 -21.68 -3.51 9.88
CA SER A 89 -21.80 -2.21 9.21
C SER A 89 -21.63 -2.37 7.69
N GLN A 90 -22.33 -1.53 6.92
CA GLN A 90 -22.12 -1.42 5.47
C GLN A 90 -21.14 -0.29 5.17
N LEU A 91 -20.20 -0.52 4.27
CA LEU A 91 -19.25 0.49 3.80
C LEU A 91 -19.32 0.62 2.28
N ASN A 92 -19.79 1.78 1.79
CA ASN A 92 -19.87 2.03 0.36
C ASN A 92 -18.48 2.27 -0.23
N CYS A 93 -18.09 1.42 -1.17
CA CYS A 93 -16.76 1.37 -1.78
C CYS A 93 -16.84 1.54 -3.29
N LEU A 94 -15.98 2.41 -3.84
CA LEU A 94 -15.70 2.51 -5.27
C LEU A 94 -14.33 1.85 -5.53
N TYR A 95 -14.29 0.73 -6.25
CA TYR A 95 -13.08 -0.09 -6.45
C TYR A 95 -13.20 -1.03 -7.67
N PRO A 96 -12.10 -1.68 -8.11
CA PRO A 96 -10.72 -1.33 -7.84
C PRO A 96 -10.33 -0.08 -8.62
N LEU A 97 -9.44 0.73 -8.07
CA LEU A 97 -8.99 1.98 -8.67
C LEU A 97 -7.49 1.99 -8.88
N GLY A 98 -7.05 2.71 -9.92
CA GLY A 98 -5.65 2.88 -10.25
C GLY A 98 -5.00 1.66 -10.87
N ASN A 99 -3.69 1.79 -11.12
CA ASN A 99 -2.81 0.74 -11.64
C ASN A 99 -1.93 0.20 -10.51
N GLY A 100 -1.74 -1.11 -10.48
CA GLY A 100 -0.93 -1.79 -9.47
C GLY A 100 0.54 -1.93 -9.85
N PHE A 101 1.30 -2.60 -8.97
CA PHE A 101 2.70 -2.93 -9.18
C PHE A 101 2.88 -3.94 -10.32
N THR A 102 3.98 -3.79 -11.04
CA THR A 102 4.43 -4.80 -12.00
C THR A 102 4.88 -6.04 -11.24
N LEU A 103 4.27 -7.17 -11.58
CA LEU A 103 4.61 -8.44 -10.96
C LEU A 103 5.91 -9.00 -11.56
N PRO A 104 6.68 -9.80 -10.81
CA PRO A 104 7.85 -10.49 -11.34
C PRO A 104 7.53 -11.29 -12.60
N ALA A 105 8.46 -11.28 -13.56
CA ALA A 105 8.31 -12.02 -14.82
C ALA A 105 8.38 -13.53 -14.60
N ASP A 106 9.20 -13.97 -13.65
CA ASP A 106 9.33 -15.36 -13.23
C ASP A 106 9.62 -15.48 -11.73
N SER A 107 9.60 -16.71 -11.20
CA SER A 107 9.80 -17.01 -9.77
C SER A 107 11.23 -16.74 -9.27
N ASN A 108 12.20 -16.56 -10.16
CA ASN A 108 13.61 -16.32 -9.80
C ASN A 108 13.92 -14.83 -9.69
N GLU A 109 13.01 -13.96 -10.17
CA GLU A 109 13.20 -12.52 -10.07
C GLU A 109 13.17 -12.08 -8.59
N LYS A 110 14.30 -11.57 -8.11
CA LYS A 110 14.46 -11.14 -6.71
C LYS A 110 13.85 -9.75 -6.52
N MET A 111 12.66 -9.73 -5.95
CA MET A 111 11.93 -8.50 -5.66
C MET A 111 12.04 -8.13 -4.18
N LEU A 112 12.43 -6.86 -3.93
CA LEU A 112 12.42 -6.27 -2.59
C LEU A 112 11.20 -5.35 -2.43
N LEU A 113 10.42 -5.59 -1.38
CA LEU A 113 9.23 -4.80 -1.02
C LEU A 113 9.58 -3.93 0.18
N VAL A 114 9.69 -2.62 -0.04
CA VAL A 114 10.13 -1.67 0.99
C VAL A 114 8.96 -0.83 1.47
N GLY A 115 8.62 -0.95 2.74
CA GLY A 115 7.47 -0.26 3.33
C GLY A 115 7.81 0.56 4.56
N GLY A 116 7.06 1.64 4.79
CA GLY A 116 7.19 2.46 5.99
C GLY A 116 5.86 2.94 6.55
N GLY A 117 5.65 2.74 7.85
CA GLY A 117 4.39 3.07 8.51
C GLY A 117 3.19 2.37 7.84
N VAL A 118 2.07 3.09 7.65
CA VAL A 118 0.88 2.52 6.97
C VAL A 118 1.12 2.20 5.49
N GLY A 119 2.20 2.71 4.87
CA GLY A 119 2.57 2.40 3.49
C GLY A 119 2.94 0.94 3.24
N ILE A 120 3.05 0.12 4.29
CA ILE A 120 3.17 -1.35 4.14
C ILE A 120 1.89 -1.97 3.55
N ALA A 121 0.75 -1.30 3.65
CA ALA A 121 -0.56 -1.84 3.28
C ALA A 121 -0.57 -2.51 1.88
N PRO A 122 -0.23 -1.84 0.77
CA PRO A 122 -0.30 -2.46 -0.55
C PRO A 122 0.76 -3.56 -0.77
N LEU A 123 1.78 -3.64 0.09
CA LEU A 123 2.88 -4.59 -0.05
C LEU A 123 2.52 -5.98 0.48
N LEU A 124 1.55 -6.10 1.38
CA LEU A 124 1.11 -7.39 1.90
C LEU A 124 0.47 -8.22 0.77
N HIS A 125 -0.48 -7.62 0.04
CA HIS A 125 -1.11 -8.29 -1.11
C HIS A 125 -0.11 -8.56 -2.23
N LEU A 126 0.83 -7.64 -2.48
CA LEU A 126 1.90 -7.86 -3.46
C LEU A 126 2.74 -9.08 -3.09
N GLY A 127 3.18 -9.19 -1.85
CA GLY A 127 3.94 -10.34 -1.37
C GLY A 127 3.17 -11.65 -1.48
N TYR A 128 1.87 -11.64 -1.16
CA TYR A 128 1.01 -12.81 -1.34
C TYR A 128 0.95 -13.26 -2.80
N VAL A 129 0.74 -12.32 -3.74
CA VAL A 129 0.67 -12.65 -5.17
C VAL A 129 2.02 -13.14 -5.70
N VAL A 130 3.14 -12.55 -5.28
CA VAL A 130 4.49 -13.04 -5.62
C VAL A 130 4.68 -14.46 -5.13
N LYS A 131 4.32 -14.76 -3.87
CA LYS A 131 4.39 -16.12 -3.31
C LYS A 131 3.48 -17.11 -4.04
N LYS A 132 2.25 -16.72 -4.36
CA LYS A 132 1.28 -17.54 -5.11
C LYS A 132 1.80 -17.91 -6.51
N ARG A 133 2.66 -17.06 -7.11
CA ARG A 133 3.35 -17.31 -8.39
C ARG A 133 4.66 -18.11 -8.26
N GLY A 134 4.95 -18.62 -7.06
CA GLY A 134 6.15 -19.44 -6.79
C GLY A 134 7.40 -18.64 -6.46
N GLY A 135 7.33 -17.31 -6.39
CA GLY A 135 8.43 -16.46 -5.96
C GLY A 135 8.60 -16.42 -4.44
N THR A 136 9.72 -15.87 -3.98
CA THR A 136 9.98 -15.63 -2.56
C THR A 136 10.06 -14.13 -2.30
N PRO A 137 8.99 -13.49 -1.80
CA PRO A 137 9.01 -12.08 -1.52
C PRO A 137 10.00 -11.78 -0.38
N THR A 138 10.74 -10.68 -0.51
CA THR A 138 11.61 -10.15 0.52
C THR A 138 11.10 -8.77 0.93
N PHE A 139 10.80 -8.61 2.21
CA PHE A 139 10.27 -7.37 2.78
C PHE A 139 11.37 -6.65 3.56
N LEU A 140 11.42 -5.32 3.44
CA LEU A 140 12.20 -4.43 4.26
C LEU A 140 11.28 -3.36 4.84
N LEU A 141 10.93 -3.52 6.11
CA LEU A 141 9.94 -2.70 6.79
C LEU A 141 10.61 -1.72 7.75
N GLY A 142 10.27 -0.44 7.61
CA GLY A 142 10.80 0.62 8.44
C GLY A 142 9.72 1.27 9.30
N ALA A 143 10.08 1.57 10.55
CA ALA A 143 9.23 2.28 11.48
C ALA A 143 10.04 3.20 12.41
N ARG A 144 9.37 4.06 13.17
CA ARG A 144 10.05 4.83 14.21
C ARG A 144 10.40 3.96 15.38
N THR A 145 9.46 3.15 15.83
CA THR A 145 9.58 2.23 16.96
C THR A 145 8.99 0.87 16.61
N ARG A 146 9.22 -0.13 17.46
CA ARG A 146 8.63 -1.46 17.31
C ARG A 146 7.09 -1.42 17.29
N GLU A 147 6.47 -0.54 18.07
CA GLU A 147 5.02 -0.41 18.17
C GLU A 147 4.36 0.14 16.89
N ASP A 148 5.15 0.79 16.03
CA ASP A 148 4.70 1.30 14.73
C ASP A 148 4.80 0.25 13.61
N LEU A 149 5.35 -0.94 13.89
CA LEU A 149 5.41 -2.06 12.94
C LEU A 149 4.10 -2.85 12.99
N LEU A 150 3.37 -2.82 11.89
CA LEU A 150 2.06 -3.43 11.77
C LEU A 150 2.14 -4.74 10.99
N GLU A 151 1.24 -5.70 11.28
CA GLU A 151 1.03 -6.93 10.52
C GLU A 151 2.29 -7.82 10.33
N LEU A 152 3.27 -7.77 11.25
CA LEU A 152 4.53 -8.50 11.10
C LEU A 152 4.33 -10.02 10.92
N ASP A 153 3.35 -10.61 11.61
CA ASP A 153 3.06 -12.04 11.51
C ASP A 153 2.58 -12.41 10.10
N GLN A 154 1.75 -11.56 9.48
CA GLN A 154 1.28 -11.75 8.12
C GLN A 154 2.44 -11.68 7.12
N PHE A 155 3.34 -10.70 7.27
CA PHE A 155 4.53 -10.59 6.42
C PHE A 155 5.47 -11.79 6.59
N ASN A 156 5.72 -12.23 7.83
CA ASN A 156 6.57 -13.40 8.12
C ASN A 156 6.03 -14.71 7.53
N GLN A 157 4.69 -14.86 7.43
CA GLN A 157 4.08 -16.02 6.78
C GLN A 157 4.27 -16.01 5.26
N LEU A 158 4.48 -14.85 4.65
CA LEU A 158 4.61 -14.72 3.20
C LEU A 158 6.05 -14.89 2.72
N GLY A 159 7.03 -14.34 3.43
CA GLY A 159 8.40 -14.35 2.97
C GLY A 159 9.41 -13.92 4.02
N ARG A 160 10.58 -13.48 3.55
CA ARG A 160 11.67 -13.02 4.42
C ARG A 160 11.40 -11.57 4.83
N VAL A 161 11.49 -11.27 6.11
CA VAL A 161 11.25 -9.93 6.66
C VAL A 161 12.51 -9.38 7.30
N PHE A 162 12.93 -8.21 6.84
CA PHE A 162 13.99 -7.39 7.43
C PHE A 162 13.36 -6.12 8.01
N ILE A 163 13.90 -5.64 9.12
CA ILE A 163 13.29 -4.57 9.89
C ILE A 163 14.34 -3.52 10.24
N THR A 164 13.94 -2.23 10.13
CA THR A 164 14.65 -1.12 10.73
C THR A 164 13.74 -0.33 11.65
N THR A 165 14.25 0.10 12.81
CA THR A 165 13.58 1.09 13.64
C THR A 165 14.54 2.24 13.94
N GLU A 166 14.03 3.48 13.95
CA GLU A 166 14.87 4.65 14.18
C GLU A 166 15.49 4.63 15.59
N ASP A 167 14.74 4.12 16.57
CA ASP A 167 15.14 3.99 17.99
C ASP A 167 15.91 2.69 18.33
N ALA A 168 16.07 1.77 17.37
CA ALA A 168 16.67 0.44 17.57
C ALA A 168 15.86 -0.51 18.47
N SER A 169 14.55 -0.30 18.62
CA SER A 169 13.68 -1.16 19.45
C SER A 169 13.42 -2.52 18.79
N LEU A 170 13.58 -2.64 17.46
CA LEU A 170 13.52 -3.92 16.72
C LEU A 170 14.30 -3.82 15.40
N GLY A 171 15.01 -4.89 15.05
CA GLY A 171 15.79 -4.96 13.81
C GLY A 171 17.07 -4.10 13.84
N GLU A 172 17.50 -3.60 12.68
CA GLU A 172 18.65 -2.71 12.59
C GLU A 172 18.24 -1.26 12.88
N LYS A 173 19.14 -0.50 13.51
CA LYS A 173 18.91 0.92 13.80
C LYS A 173 18.97 1.77 12.54
N GLY A 174 17.98 2.64 12.35
CA GLY A 174 18.00 3.67 11.31
C GLY A 174 16.89 3.54 10.29
N PHE A 175 17.12 4.07 9.09
CA PHE A 175 16.17 4.05 7.99
C PHE A 175 16.33 2.79 7.13
N VAL A 176 15.31 2.46 6.35
CA VAL A 176 15.32 1.27 5.47
C VAL A 176 16.57 1.23 4.55
N THR A 177 17.04 2.37 4.08
CA THR A 177 18.24 2.45 3.23
C THR A 177 19.56 2.23 3.98
N ASN A 178 19.54 2.14 5.31
CA ASN A 178 20.71 1.80 6.12
C ASN A 178 20.85 0.30 6.38
N HIS A 179 19.79 -0.51 6.13
CA HIS A 179 19.78 -1.93 6.46
C HIS A 179 20.83 -2.71 5.67
N SER A 180 21.57 -3.57 6.38
CA SER A 180 22.70 -4.34 5.85
C SER A 180 22.31 -5.29 4.69
N VAL A 181 21.04 -5.69 4.57
CA VAL A 181 20.56 -6.54 3.48
C VAL A 181 20.81 -5.92 2.11
N LEU A 182 20.76 -4.59 1.99
CA LEU A 182 20.99 -3.86 0.74
C LEU A 182 22.45 -3.97 0.25
N GLN A 183 23.38 -4.28 1.14
CA GLN A 183 24.80 -4.52 0.81
C GLN A 183 25.08 -6.01 0.58
N LYS A 184 24.33 -6.89 1.24
CA LYS A 184 24.56 -8.33 1.22
C LYS A 184 23.85 -9.05 0.07
N GLU A 185 22.75 -8.50 -0.41
CA GLU A 185 21.91 -9.12 -1.45
C GLU A 185 21.65 -8.19 -2.62
N LYS A 186 21.55 -8.79 -3.80
CA LYS A 186 21.17 -8.07 -5.02
C LYS A 186 19.73 -8.33 -5.34
N PHE A 187 19.00 -7.27 -5.67
CA PHE A 187 17.62 -7.29 -6.11
C PHE A 187 17.55 -6.75 -7.53
N SER A 188 16.65 -7.31 -8.34
CA SER A 188 16.41 -6.84 -9.71
C SER A 188 15.25 -5.83 -9.78
N ARG A 189 14.37 -5.87 -8.77
CA ARG A 189 13.21 -5.00 -8.68
C ARG A 189 12.93 -4.57 -7.25
N ILE A 190 12.52 -3.31 -7.10
CA ILE A 190 12.04 -2.75 -5.84
C ILE A 190 10.63 -2.21 -6.03
N ALA A 191 9.72 -2.57 -5.12
CA ALA A 191 8.43 -1.93 -4.94
C ALA A 191 8.43 -1.20 -3.59
N THR A 192 8.05 0.08 -3.56
CA THR A 192 8.07 0.83 -2.30
C THR A 192 6.80 1.67 -2.11
N CYS A 193 6.36 1.75 -0.85
CA CYS A 193 5.28 2.63 -0.44
C CYS A 193 5.51 3.11 1.00
N GLY A 194 5.23 4.38 1.27
CA GLY A 194 5.38 5.00 2.58
C GLY A 194 5.66 6.49 2.50
N PRO A 195 6.25 7.09 3.53
CA PRO A 195 6.55 8.51 3.54
C PRO A 195 7.42 8.94 2.35
N LYS A 196 7.08 10.05 1.70
CA LYS A 196 7.79 10.55 0.51
C LYS A 196 9.32 10.61 0.68
N PRO A 197 9.89 11.09 1.81
CA PRO A 197 11.33 11.07 2.01
C PRO A 197 11.95 9.66 1.97
N MET A 198 11.23 8.66 2.52
CA MET A 198 11.67 7.27 2.48
C MET A 198 11.67 6.74 1.04
N MET A 199 10.57 6.92 0.31
CA MET A 199 10.46 6.50 -1.09
C MET A 199 11.54 7.15 -1.97
N MET A 200 11.81 8.44 -1.77
CA MET A 200 12.90 9.14 -2.48
C MET A 200 14.28 8.55 -2.15
N SER A 201 14.54 8.17 -0.90
CA SER A 201 15.80 7.53 -0.50
C SER A 201 15.95 6.14 -1.11
N VAL A 202 14.88 5.36 -1.13
CA VAL A 202 14.83 4.05 -1.81
C VAL A 202 15.03 4.21 -3.32
N ALA A 203 14.41 5.22 -3.93
CA ALA A 203 14.57 5.52 -5.36
C ALA A 203 16.01 5.90 -5.72
N ARG A 204 16.70 6.72 -4.89
CA ARG A 204 18.15 7.01 -5.07
C ARG A 204 18.99 5.75 -4.99
N TYR A 205 18.74 4.89 -4.00
CA TYR A 205 19.43 3.61 -3.88
C TYR A 205 19.21 2.74 -5.12
N ALA A 206 17.97 2.61 -5.58
CA ALA A 206 17.64 1.83 -6.76
C ALA A 206 18.34 2.35 -8.01
N LYS A 207 18.31 3.67 -8.23
CA LYS A 207 18.96 4.32 -9.37
C LYS A 207 20.48 4.14 -9.35
N ALA A 208 21.11 4.29 -8.18
CA ALA A 208 22.56 4.11 -8.02
C ALA A 208 23.03 2.67 -8.24
N ASN A 209 22.12 1.68 -8.16
CA ASN A 209 22.41 0.26 -8.35
C ASN A 209 21.77 -0.34 -9.61
N ASP A 210 21.24 0.49 -10.50
CA ASP A 210 20.55 0.08 -11.74
C ASP A 210 19.41 -0.92 -11.50
N ILE A 211 18.62 -0.70 -10.45
CA ILE A 211 17.48 -1.56 -10.07
C ILE A 211 16.17 -0.91 -10.54
N THR A 212 15.33 -1.67 -11.22
CA THR A 212 13.97 -1.22 -11.55
C THR A 212 13.19 -0.94 -10.27
N CYS A 213 12.65 0.27 -10.13
CA CYS A 213 11.95 0.67 -8.92
C CYS A 213 10.61 1.32 -9.23
N GLU A 214 9.56 0.86 -8.54
CA GLU A 214 8.21 1.41 -8.58
C GLU A 214 7.83 1.93 -7.20
N VAL A 215 7.15 3.08 -7.19
CA VAL A 215 6.65 3.72 -5.97
C VAL A 215 5.14 3.84 -6.03
N SER A 216 4.46 3.57 -4.92
CA SER A 216 3.03 3.84 -4.79
C SER A 216 2.83 5.20 -4.12
N LEU A 217 2.28 6.14 -4.87
CA LEU A 217 2.10 7.53 -4.44
C LEU A 217 0.81 7.72 -3.64
N GLU A 218 0.87 8.62 -2.66
CA GLU A 218 -0.27 9.04 -1.81
C GLU A 218 -0.61 10.51 -2.07
N ASN A 219 -1.21 10.80 -3.23
CA ASN A 219 -1.68 12.14 -3.53
C ASN A 219 -3.09 12.37 -2.96
N LYS A 220 -3.42 13.64 -2.66
CA LYS A 220 -4.80 13.99 -2.30
C LYS A 220 -5.73 13.65 -3.45
N MET A 221 -6.85 13.00 -3.15
CA MET A 221 -7.84 12.59 -4.14
C MET A 221 -9.22 13.12 -3.77
N ALA A 222 -10.06 13.31 -4.80
CA ALA A 222 -11.45 13.68 -4.63
C ALA A 222 -12.39 12.73 -5.37
N CYS A 223 -12.18 12.49 -6.68
CA CYS A 223 -13.10 11.66 -7.48
C CYS A 223 -12.63 10.21 -7.68
N GLY A 224 -11.33 9.91 -7.59
CA GLY A 224 -10.77 8.60 -7.89
C GLY A 224 -10.87 8.15 -9.37
N LEU A 225 -11.35 9.03 -10.26
CA LEU A 225 -11.77 8.69 -11.64
C LEU A 225 -11.06 9.50 -12.74
N GLY A 226 -10.09 10.37 -12.37
CA GLY A 226 -9.34 11.20 -13.33
C GLY A 226 -10.05 12.48 -13.76
N ALA A 227 -11.27 12.75 -13.27
CA ALA A 227 -12.07 13.88 -13.75
C ALA A 227 -11.76 15.22 -13.06
N CYS A 228 -11.44 15.21 -11.76
CA CYS A 228 -11.29 16.44 -10.95
C CYS A 228 -9.87 17.02 -10.96
N LEU A 229 -8.87 16.26 -11.44
CA LEU A 229 -7.45 16.63 -11.50
C LEU A 229 -6.80 16.96 -10.15
N CYS A 230 -7.46 16.61 -9.03
CA CYS A 230 -6.95 16.88 -7.68
C CYS A 230 -5.65 16.12 -7.36
N CYS A 231 -5.50 14.92 -7.93
CA CYS A 231 -4.38 14.00 -7.66
C CYS A 231 -3.24 14.08 -8.69
N VAL A 232 -3.16 15.16 -9.47
CA VAL A 232 -2.13 15.30 -10.51
C VAL A 232 -0.73 15.29 -9.91
N GLU A 233 0.14 14.45 -10.48
CA GLU A 233 1.58 14.42 -10.26
C GLU A 233 2.29 14.89 -11.54
N LYS A 234 3.31 15.71 -11.39
CA LYS A 234 4.17 16.14 -12.51
C LYS A 234 5.20 15.06 -12.81
N THR A 235 5.23 14.62 -14.06
CA THR A 235 6.19 13.62 -14.53
C THR A 235 6.98 14.16 -15.74
N ASN A 236 8.03 13.45 -16.14
CA ASN A 236 8.79 13.78 -17.35
C ASN A 236 7.99 13.54 -18.66
N GLU A 237 6.87 12.81 -18.55
CA GLU A 237 5.93 12.56 -19.65
C GLU A 237 4.71 13.49 -19.60
N GLY A 238 4.74 14.54 -18.76
CA GLY A 238 3.64 15.47 -18.52
C GLY A 238 2.89 15.19 -17.20
N ASN A 239 1.71 15.78 -17.11
CA ASN A 239 0.86 15.62 -15.91
C ASN A 239 0.15 14.26 -15.94
N ARG A 240 0.22 13.49 -14.85
CA ARG A 240 -0.47 12.22 -14.68
C ARG A 240 -1.44 12.28 -13.52
N CYS A 241 -2.64 11.73 -13.69
CA CYS A 241 -3.61 11.58 -12.62
C CYS A 241 -3.29 10.32 -11.80
N VAL A 242 -2.81 10.48 -10.56
CA VAL A 242 -2.42 9.35 -9.71
C VAL A 242 -3.56 8.33 -9.51
N CYS A 243 -4.82 8.77 -9.54
CA CYS A 243 -5.96 7.86 -9.39
C CYS A 243 -6.27 6.99 -10.63
N THR A 244 -5.73 7.31 -11.82
CA THR A 244 -5.96 6.57 -13.05
C THR A 244 -4.67 6.06 -13.69
N ASP A 245 -3.61 6.87 -13.68
CA ASP A 245 -2.31 6.54 -14.27
C ASP A 245 -1.37 5.87 -13.25
N GLY A 246 -1.56 6.16 -11.95
CA GLY A 246 -0.94 5.55 -10.79
C GLY A 246 -1.96 4.68 -10.03
N PRO A 247 -1.82 4.51 -8.69
CA PRO A 247 -0.85 5.17 -7.80
C PRO A 247 0.58 4.68 -7.97
N VAL A 248 0.79 3.53 -8.60
CA VAL A 248 2.11 2.96 -8.82
C VAL A 248 2.72 3.57 -10.09
N LEU A 249 3.88 4.19 -9.92
CA LEU A 249 4.67 4.79 -11.01
C LEU A 249 6.13 4.33 -10.92
N ASN A 250 6.76 4.18 -12.10
CA ASN A 250 8.20 3.94 -12.15
C ASN A 250 8.94 5.23 -11.75
N ILE A 251 10.02 5.13 -10.96
CA ILE A 251 10.82 6.29 -10.52
C ILE A 251 11.37 7.11 -11.67
N ASN A 252 11.61 6.49 -12.83
CA ASN A 252 12.10 7.17 -14.03
C ASN A 252 11.07 8.11 -14.66
N GLN A 253 9.79 7.98 -14.31
CA GLN A 253 8.73 8.88 -14.75
C GLN A 253 8.63 10.14 -13.88
N LEU A 254 9.14 10.09 -12.66
CA LEU A 254 8.99 11.14 -11.65
C LEU A 254 10.06 12.22 -11.78
N LEU A 255 9.67 13.49 -11.59
CA LEU A 255 10.59 14.63 -11.53
C LEU A 255 11.26 14.77 -10.15
N TRP A 256 11.52 13.65 -9.49
CA TRP A 256 12.21 13.67 -8.22
C TRP A 256 13.70 13.93 -8.42
N GLN A 257 14.25 14.78 -7.59
CA GLN A 257 15.71 14.99 -7.54
C GLN A 257 16.35 13.82 -6.79
N ILE A 258 16.63 12.76 -7.54
CA ILE A 258 17.16 11.48 -7.06
C ILE A 258 18.41 11.07 -7.86
#